data_7cf2b17f357d9a63179165898b690890
#
_entry.id   7cf2b17f357d9a63179165898b690890
#
_cell.length_a   1.000
_cell.length_b   1.000
_cell.length_c   1.000
_cell.angle_alpha   90.00
_cell.angle_beta   90.00
_cell.angle_gamma   90.00
#
_symmetry.space_group_name_H-M   'P 1'
#
loop_
_entity.id
_entity.type
_entity.pdbx_description
1 polymer ?
#
loop_
_entity_poly.entity_id
_entity_poly.type
_entity_poly.pdbx_seq_one_letter_code
_entity_poly.pdbx_strand_id
1 'polypeptide(L)'
;MNTNSNIDNYAFTPHQIDAAYINSLVNLVNICRELNVKLDTVQTFQNGWRVTFEGFEGDAICHDHSYGSPCYGGIFDNTVHTNDWSRSGSWETINFPWDNDDVSVHNAETLVHMIAALRDGSDWKQYEDS
;
A
#
# COMPACT_ATOMS: atom_id res chain seq x y z
N MET A 1 -33.16 4.66 4.63
CA MET A 1 -32.68 4.34 5.06
C MET A 1 -32.05 4.29 5.79
N ASN A 2 -31.57 4.28 6.12
CA ASN A 2 -30.90 4.16 6.71
C ASN A 2 -30.45 3.89 7.41
N THR A 3 -30.66 3.90 7.54
CA THR A 3 -30.29 3.40 8.07
C THR A 3 -29.49 2.75 8.80
N ASN A 4 -29.14 2.28 8.91
CA ASN A 4 -28.05 1.50 9.40
C ASN A 4 -26.79 2.27 9.56
N SER A 5 -26.86 3.43 10.09
CA SER A 5 -25.72 4.28 10.28
C SER A 5 -24.64 3.62 11.12
N ASN A 6 -25.00 2.74 12.05
CA ASN A 6 -24.01 2.03 12.86
C ASN A 6 -23.14 1.10 12.05
N ILE A 7 -23.71 0.43 11.09
CA ILE A 7 -22.95 -0.41 10.19
C ILE A 7 -22.08 0.45 9.28
N ASP A 8 -22.64 1.52 8.80
CA ASP A 8 -21.95 2.42 7.87
C ASP A 8 -20.76 3.10 8.52
N ASN A 9 -20.74 3.19 9.85
CA ASN A 9 -19.62 3.79 10.56
C ASN A 9 -18.39 2.90 10.59
N TYR A 10 -18.54 1.61 10.36
CA TYR A 10 -17.46 0.64 10.54
C TYR A 10 -17.12 -0.17 9.30
N ALA A 11 -17.91 -0.05 8.27
CA ALA A 11 -17.70 -0.82 7.06
C ALA A 11 -17.67 0.07 5.84
N PHE A 12 -16.75 -0.19 4.94
CA PHE A 12 -16.75 0.47 3.65
C PHE A 12 -17.81 -0.15 2.75
N THR A 13 -18.45 0.68 1.95
CA THR A 13 -19.23 0.18 0.83
C THR A 13 -18.27 -0.34 -0.24
N PRO A 14 -18.71 -1.23 -1.15
CA PRO A 14 -17.85 -1.67 -2.24
C PRO A 14 -17.25 -0.53 -3.04
N HIS A 15 -18.01 0.51 -3.28
CA HIS A 15 -17.52 1.67 -4.01
C HIS A 15 -16.38 2.39 -3.25
N GLN A 16 -16.52 2.51 -1.95
CA GLN A 16 -15.51 3.15 -1.12
C GLN A 16 -14.23 2.32 -1.02
N ILE A 17 -14.38 1.00 -0.97
CA ILE A 17 -13.23 0.08 -1.00
C ILE A 17 -12.47 0.26 -2.30
N ASP A 18 -13.17 0.24 -3.41
CA ASP A 18 -12.55 0.42 -4.72
C ASP A 18 -11.81 1.74 -4.79
N ALA A 19 -12.42 2.82 -4.34
CA ALA A 19 -11.80 4.15 -4.37
C ALA A 19 -10.52 4.17 -3.53
N ALA A 20 -10.55 3.61 -2.34
CA ALA A 20 -9.40 3.61 -1.44
C ALA A 20 -8.22 2.82 -2.04
N TYR A 21 -8.50 1.66 -2.63
CA TYR A 21 -7.44 0.85 -3.22
C TYR A 21 -6.94 1.42 -4.54
N ILE A 22 -7.82 2.01 -5.34
CA ILE A 22 -7.39 2.69 -6.56
C ILE A 22 -6.45 3.85 -6.20
N ASN A 23 -6.82 4.65 -5.21
CA ASN A 23 -5.97 5.76 -4.76
C ASN A 23 -4.61 5.26 -4.26
N SER A 24 -4.58 4.15 -3.55
CA SER A 24 -3.32 3.56 -3.08
C SER A 24 -2.42 3.17 -4.25
N LEU A 25 -2.98 2.53 -5.26
CA LEU A 25 -2.21 2.14 -6.44
C LEU A 25 -1.75 3.35 -7.24
N VAL A 26 -2.63 4.31 -7.47
CA VAL A 26 -2.29 5.52 -8.23
C VAL A 26 -1.16 6.28 -7.55
N ASN A 27 -1.22 6.39 -6.22
CA ASN A 27 -0.16 7.04 -5.47
C ASN A 27 1.19 6.33 -5.67
N LEU A 28 1.20 5.01 -5.55
CA LEU A 28 2.41 4.23 -5.76
C LEU A 28 2.94 4.42 -7.18
N VAL A 29 2.08 4.29 -8.17
CA VAL A 29 2.47 4.42 -9.59
C VAL A 29 3.05 5.79 -9.89
N ASN A 30 2.46 6.83 -9.33
CA ASN A 30 2.94 8.20 -9.56
C ASN A 30 4.34 8.40 -8.98
N ILE A 31 4.60 7.88 -7.78
CA ILE A 31 5.92 7.99 -7.18
C ILE A 31 6.94 7.15 -7.96
N CYS A 32 6.56 5.96 -8.38
CA CYS A 32 7.41 5.12 -9.24
C CYS A 32 7.79 5.88 -10.51
N ARG A 33 6.85 6.57 -11.10
CA ARG A 33 7.10 7.33 -12.32
C ARG A 33 8.07 8.47 -12.07
N GLU A 34 7.90 9.19 -10.96
CA GLU A 34 8.79 10.28 -10.59
C GLU A 34 10.22 9.82 -10.37
N LEU A 35 10.39 8.65 -9.77
CA LEU A 35 11.71 8.11 -9.44
C LEU A 35 12.24 7.15 -10.49
N ASN A 36 11.49 6.98 -11.57
CA ASN A 36 11.84 6.07 -12.67
C ASN A 36 12.06 4.62 -12.20
N VAL A 37 11.23 4.20 -11.27
CA VAL A 37 11.17 2.82 -10.81
C VAL A 37 10.09 2.12 -11.63
N LYS A 38 10.42 0.97 -12.20
CA LYS A 38 9.51 0.26 -13.09
C LYS A 38 8.80 -0.87 -12.36
N LEU A 39 7.48 -0.89 -12.50
CA LEU A 39 6.69 -2.01 -12.03
C LEU A 39 6.82 -3.17 -13.04
N ASP A 40 6.88 -4.38 -12.53
CA ASP A 40 6.88 -5.58 -13.35
C ASP A 40 5.47 -6.13 -13.48
N THR A 41 4.81 -6.40 -12.37
CA THR A 41 3.42 -6.89 -12.39
C THR A 41 2.55 -6.09 -11.43
N VAL A 42 1.29 -5.99 -11.79
CA VAL A 42 0.25 -5.44 -10.93
C VAL A 42 -0.91 -6.42 -11.00
N GLN A 43 -1.24 -7.03 -9.89
CA GLN A 43 -2.32 -8.02 -9.81
C GLN A 43 -3.36 -7.58 -8.81
N THR A 44 -4.62 -7.86 -9.12
CA THR A 44 -5.69 -7.64 -8.14
C THR A 44 -5.65 -8.78 -7.12
N PHE A 45 -5.89 -8.43 -5.87
CA PHE A 45 -5.87 -9.41 -4.79
C PHE A 45 -6.66 -8.89 -3.60
N GLN A 46 -7.69 -9.61 -3.20
CA GLN A 46 -8.51 -9.29 -2.01
C GLN A 46 -8.88 -7.81 -1.95
N ASN A 47 -9.54 -7.33 -2.99
CA ASN A 47 -9.96 -5.94 -3.21
C ASN A 47 -8.84 -4.94 -3.44
N GLY A 48 -7.62 -5.34 -3.26
CA GLY A 48 -6.46 -4.47 -3.45
C GLY A 48 -5.50 -5.04 -4.48
N TRP A 49 -4.21 -4.92 -4.17
CA TRP A 49 -3.16 -5.11 -5.16
C TRP A 49 -1.98 -5.89 -4.61
N ARG A 50 -1.36 -6.64 -5.49
CA ARG A 50 -0.03 -7.17 -5.30
C ARG A 50 0.83 -6.68 -6.46
N VAL A 51 1.95 -6.04 -6.15
CA VAL A 51 2.83 -5.48 -7.18
C VAL A 51 4.24 -6.04 -7.03
N THR A 52 4.91 -6.19 -8.16
CA THR A 52 6.33 -6.51 -8.18
C THR A 52 7.05 -5.45 -9.01
N PHE A 53 8.34 -5.36 -8.79
CA PHE A 53 9.17 -4.31 -9.40
C PHE A 53 10.23 -4.96 -10.28
N GLU A 54 10.45 -4.38 -11.44
CA GLU A 54 11.42 -4.91 -12.40
C GLU A 54 12.82 -4.91 -11.80
N GLY A 55 13.44 -6.07 -11.81
CA GLY A 55 14.79 -6.24 -11.27
C GLY A 55 14.87 -6.62 -9.81
N PHE A 56 13.74 -6.82 -9.15
CA PHE A 56 13.70 -7.16 -7.72
C PHE A 56 12.86 -8.40 -7.48
N GLU A 57 13.25 -9.19 -6.49
CA GLU A 57 12.50 -10.40 -6.13
C GLU A 57 11.35 -10.13 -5.18
N GLY A 58 11.42 -9.05 -4.43
CA GLY A 58 10.40 -8.74 -3.44
C GLY A 58 9.09 -8.30 -4.06
N ASP A 59 8.03 -8.41 -3.27
CA ASP A 59 6.74 -7.89 -3.67
C ASP A 59 6.14 -7.01 -2.58
N ALA A 60 5.14 -6.24 -2.99
CA ALA A 60 4.43 -5.35 -2.09
C ALA A 60 2.94 -5.58 -2.25
N ILE A 61 2.24 -5.60 -1.14
CA ILE A 61 0.80 -5.81 -1.12
C ILE A 61 0.10 -4.68 -0.38
N CYS A 62 -1.12 -4.38 -0.86
CA CYS A 62 -2.02 -3.45 -0.21
C CYS A 62 -3.43 -3.96 -0.50
N HIS A 63 -3.97 -4.73 0.43
CA HIS A 63 -5.27 -5.39 0.26
C HIS A 63 -5.94 -5.55 1.62
N ASP A 64 -7.11 -6.20 1.64
CA ASP A 64 -7.94 -6.29 2.84
C ASP A 64 -7.26 -6.95 4.04
N HIS A 65 -6.22 -7.73 3.82
CA HIS A 65 -5.53 -8.44 4.89
C HIS A 65 -4.06 -8.05 5.04
N SER A 66 -3.64 -6.96 4.41
CA SER A 66 -2.27 -6.47 4.58
C SER A 66 -2.23 -5.37 5.64
N TYR A 67 -1.15 -5.32 6.38
CA TYR A 67 -0.97 -4.29 7.40
C TYR A 67 -0.81 -2.92 6.73
N GLY A 68 -1.44 -1.93 7.32
CA GLY A 68 -1.40 -0.57 6.80
C GLY A 68 -2.34 -0.29 5.65
N SER A 69 -3.15 -1.27 5.23
CA SER A 69 -4.10 -1.06 4.16
C SER A 69 -5.24 -0.14 4.61
N PRO A 70 -5.90 0.53 3.67
CA PRO A 70 -6.98 1.45 4.03
C PRO A 70 -8.23 0.76 4.57
N CYS A 71 -8.42 -0.52 4.24
CA CYS A 71 -9.65 -1.22 4.57
C CYS A 71 -9.39 -2.62 5.10
N TYR A 72 -8.55 -2.73 6.12
CA TYR A 72 -8.17 -4.03 6.67
C TYR A 72 -9.42 -4.84 7.05
N GLY A 73 -9.57 -6.01 6.45
CA GLY A 73 -10.73 -6.87 6.66
C GLY A 73 -12.03 -6.30 6.09
N GLY A 74 -11.97 -5.27 5.25
CA GLY A 74 -13.16 -4.60 4.72
C GLY A 74 -13.84 -3.71 5.74
N ILE A 75 -13.20 -3.46 6.87
CA ILE A 75 -13.76 -2.69 7.97
C ILE A 75 -13.01 -1.37 8.10
N PHE A 76 -13.77 -0.32 8.30
CA PHE A 76 -13.19 1.00 8.51
C PHE A 76 -12.39 1.02 9.82
N ASP A 77 -11.14 1.44 9.71
CA ASP A 77 -10.28 1.56 10.89
C ASP A 77 -10.58 2.85 11.63
N ASN A 78 -11.41 2.74 12.66
CA ASN A 78 -11.80 3.86 13.46
C ASN A 78 -10.66 4.53 14.19
N THR A 79 -9.56 3.83 14.42
CA THR A 79 -8.42 4.42 15.12
C THR A 79 -7.70 5.45 14.27
N VAL A 80 -7.86 5.37 12.99
CA VAL A 80 -7.26 6.30 12.05
C VAL A 80 -8.14 7.53 11.87
N HIS A 81 -9.37 7.44 12.30
CA HIS A 81 -10.31 8.54 12.31
C HIS A 81 -10.52 9.24 11.03
N THR A 82 -10.54 8.51 9.98
CA THR A 82 -10.66 9.20 8.74
C THR A 82 -11.82 8.66 7.94
N ASN A 83 -12.63 9.57 7.50
CA ASN A 83 -13.61 9.30 6.47
C ASN A 83 -13.04 9.69 5.11
N ASP A 84 -11.74 9.83 5.05
CA ASP A 84 -11.07 10.24 3.83
C ASP A 84 -10.82 9.05 2.93
N TRP A 85 -11.72 8.82 2.02
CA TRP A 85 -11.65 7.74 1.06
C TRP A 85 -10.56 7.93 0.01
N SER A 86 -9.99 9.13 -0.05
CA SER A 86 -8.88 9.41 -0.96
C SER A 86 -7.53 9.01 -0.36
N ARG A 87 -7.51 8.64 0.90
CA ARG A 87 -6.29 8.28 1.60
C ARG A 87 -5.66 7.03 0.99
N SER A 88 -4.36 7.10 0.77
CA SER A 88 -3.60 5.97 0.27
C SER A 88 -3.15 5.09 1.43
N GLY A 89 -3.25 3.79 1.25
CA GLY A 89 -2.76 2.84 2.22
C GLY A 89 -1.25 2.67 2.15
N SER A 90 -0.69 2.11 3.20
CA SER A 90 0.70 1.69 3.22
C SER A 90 0.84 0.32 2.56
N TRP A 91 2.07 -0.05 2.23
CA TRP A 91 2.39 -1.27 1.51
C TRP A 91 3.19 -2.20 2.41
N GLU A 92 2.73 -3.43 2.52
CA GLU A 92 3.44 -4.47 3.23
C GLU A 92 4.36 -5.17 2.25
N THR A 93 5.64 -5.30 2.59
CA THR A 93 6.62 -5.89 1.69
C THR A 93 7.21 -7.16 2.26
N ILE A 94 7.70 -8.01 1.37
CA ILE A 94 8.41 -9.24 1.71
C ILE A 94 9.52 -9.47 0.68
N ASN A 95 10.60 -10.06 1.12
CA ASN A 95 11.74 -10.45 0.29
C ASN A 95 12.57 -9.30 -0.26
N PHE A 96 12.47 -8.14 0.34
CA PHE A 96 13.42 -7.06 0.11
C PHE A 96 14.50 -7.10 1.19
N PRO A 97 15.66 -6.47 0.96
CA PRO A 97 16.75 -6.51 1.95
C PRO A 97 16.37 -5.99 3.34
N TRP A 98 15.44 -5.07 3.41
CA TRP A 98 14.99 -4.53 4.70
C TRP A 98 14.01 -5.44 5.43
N ASP A 99 13.49 -6.46 4.79
CA ASP A 99 12.47 -7.33 5.39
C ASP A 99 13.07 -8.43 6.25
N ASN A 100 14.28 -8.86 5.96
CA ASN A 100 15.05 -9.72 6.85
C ASN A 100 14.30 -10.99 7.26
N ASP A 101 13.73 -11.68 6.29
CA ASP A 101 12.93 -12.92 6.45
C ASP A 101 11.58 -12.69 7.15
N ASP A 102 11.13 -11.47 7.22
CA ASP A 102 9.84 -11.13 7.78
C ASP A 102 9.16 -10.14 6.82
N VAL A 103 8.08 -9.56 7.26
CA VAL A 103 7.39 -8.52 6.50
C VAL A 103 7.60 -7.18 7.18
N SER A 104 7.52 -6.12 6.40
CA SER A 104 7.55 -4.77 6.94
C SER A 104 6.52 -3.91 6.21
N VAL A 105 6.19 -2.77 6.79
CA VAL A 105 5.15 -1.89 6.27
C VAL A 105 5.74 -0.52 6.05
N HIS A 106 5.51 0.04 4.87
CA HIS A 106 6.03 1.35 4.49
C HIS A 106 4.98 2.11 3.70
N ASN A 107 4.96 3.42 3.86
CA ASN A 107 4.14 4.21 2.95
C ASN A 107 4.77 4.17 1.55
N ALA A 108 3.98 4.52 0.55
CA ALA A 108 4.42 4.39 -0.85
C ALA A 108 5.68 5.20 -1.12
N GLU A 109 5.76 6.41 -0.58
CA GLU A 109 6.90 7.28 -0.82
C GLU A 109 8.19 6.67 -0.28
N THR A 110 8.18 6.23 0.97
CA THR A 110 9.33 5.56 1.58
C THR A 110 9.72 4.32 0.80
N LEU A 111 8.74 3.49 0.46
CA LEU A 111 9.01 2.24 -0.27
C LEU A 111 9.70 2.50 -1.60
N VAL A 112 9.18 3.40 -2.41
CA VAL A 112 9.75 3.64 -3.74
C VAL A 112 11.12 4.29 -3.64
N HIS A 113 11.35 5.17 -2.67
CA HIS A 113 12.69 5.74 -2.44
C HIS A 113 13.70 4.66 -2.05
N MET A 114 13.30 3.69 -1.21
CA MET A 114 14.19 2.59 -0.85
C MET A 114 14.50 1.70 -2.06
N ILE A 115 13.51 1.44 -2.90
CA ILE A 115 13.72 0.66 -4.11
C ILE A 115 14.68 1.41 -5.07
N ALA A 116 14.46 2.70 -5.25
CA ALA A 116 15.34 3.51 -6.08
C ALA A 116 16.77 3.51 -5.57
N ALA A 117 16.94 3.58 -4.24
CA ALA A 117 18.26 3.51 -3.63
C ALA A 117 18.94 2.17 -3.91
N LEU A 118 18.22 1.06 -3.79
CA LEU A 118 18.76 -0.26 -4.13
C LEU A 118 19.19 -0.31 -5.59
N ARG A 119 18.36 0.17 -6.48
CA ARG A 119 18.67 0.21 -7.91
C ARG A 119 19.97 0.97 -8.19
N ASP A 120 20.16 2.08 -7.49
CA ASP A 120 21.26 3.00 -7.72
C ASP A 120 22.50 2.68 -6.91
N GLY A 121 22.46 1.66 -6.07
CA GLY A 121 23.58 1.29 -5.22
C GLY A 121 23.77 2.23 -4.02
N SER A 122 22.75 2.98 -3.67
CA SER A 122 22.77 3.88 -2.53
C SER A 122 22.24 3.18 -1.27
N ASP A 123 22.44 3.81 -0.13
CA ASP A 123 21.99 3.25 1.15
C ASP A 123 20.49 3.49 1.33
N TRP A 124 19.71 2.41 1.22
CA TRP A 124 18.26 2.49 1.40
C TRP A 124 17.86 2.86 2.83
N LYS A 125 18.74 2.62 3.80
CA LYS A 125 18.42 2.87 5.21
C LYS A 125 18.14 4.34 5.49
N GLN A 126 18.69 5.24 4.71
CA GLN A 126 18.45 6.68 4.89
C GLN A 126 16.99 7.06 4.65
N TYR A 127 16.24 6.23 3.95
CA TYR A 127 14.83 6.49 3.65
C TYR A 127 13.87 5.69 4.52
N GLU A 128 14.39 4.72 5.27
CA GLU A 128 13.56 3.88 6.10
C GLU A 128 12.87 4.69 7.18
N ASP A 129 11.59 4.42 7.41
CA ASP A 129 10.83 5.11 8.44
C ASP A 129 11.42 4.82 9.81
N SER A 130 11.59 5.85 10.56
CA SER A 130 12.08 5.73 11.93
C SER A 130 10.95 5.70 12.93
#